data_c91f328adc0a39edb8fd993970e4eaa8
#
_entry.id   c91f328adc0a39edb8fd993970e4eaa8
#
_cell.length_a   1.000
_cell.length_b   1.000
_cell.length_c   1.000
_cell.angle_alpha   90.00
_cell.angle_beta   90.00
_cell.angle_gamma   90.00
#
_symmetry.space_group_name_H-M   'P 1'
#
loop_
_entity.id
_entity.type
_entity.pdbx_description
1 polymer ?
#
loop_
_entity_poly.entity_id
_entity_poly.type
_entity_poly.pdbx_seq_one_letter_code
_entity_poly.pdbx_strand_id
1 'polypeptide(L)'
;KISRERLQQAMGDLILPPGLMADLGPAVTSGRSILFYGPPGNGKSSISNGIRDALGDQIYVPRAVVHSSQIVSVYDPIVHTRAKLPEATGSQLRLSGQRFDQRYVLCERPTVVTGGELMLSMLELKYNAVSRTYQAPLQFKSMGGVFIVDDLGRQEEPPQALINRWIVPLEMNYDILSLQSGEKIIVPFDTLVIFSTNFHPNKIFDQAALRRIFYKIKIDGPNQADFLKIFALVARKRQMPLNAEALNHLLQVKYPTIGRVYSNYQPVFLIDQMISICEFE
;
A
#
# COMPACT_ATOMS: atom_id res chain seq x y z
N LYS A 1 1.61 10.30 -14.29
CA LYS A 1 3.03 9.97 -14.03
C LYS A 1 3.47 10.73 -12.79
N ILE A 2 4.17 10.06 -11.88
CA ILE A 2 4.71 10.68 -10.67
C ILE A 2 6.05 11.30 -11.00
N SER A 3 6.28 12.55 -10.54
CA SER A 3 7.61 13.15 -10.63
C SER A 3 8.49 12.67 -9.48
N ARG A 4 9.81 12.76 -9.68
CA ARG A 4 10.79 12.39 -8.66
C ARG A 4 10.63 13.25 -7.40
N GLU A 5 10.36 14.54 -7.57
CA GLU A 5 10.17 15.49 -6.49
C GLU A 5 8.95 15.12 -5.62
N ARG A 6 7.85 14.75 -6.26
CA ARG A 6 6.63 14.35 -5.57
C ARG A 6 6.84 13.05 -4.78
N LEU A 7 7.55 12.08 -5.35
CA LEU A 7 7.90 10.84 -4.65
C LEU A 7 8.83 11.13 -3.47
N GLN A 8 9.84 11.98 -3.66
CA GLN A 8 10.74 12.42 -2.59
C GLN A 8 9.99 13.15 -1.47
N GLN A 9 9.06 14.03 -1.81
CA GLN A 9 8.26 14.75 -0.83
C GLN A 9 7.39 13.79 0.00
N ALA A 10 6.74 12.82 -0.64
CA ALA A 10 5.92 11.83 0.06
C ALA A 10 6.75 10.89 0.95
N MET A 11 8.02 10.67 0.60
CA MET A 11 8.99 9.89 1.40
C MET A 11 9.79 10.74 2.40
N GLY A 12 9.57 12.05 2.46
CA GLY A 12 10.45 13.03 3.13
C GLY A 12 10.78 12.74 4.60
N ASP A 13 9.90 12.05 5.30
CA ASP A 13 10.10 11.65 6.69
C ASP A 13 10.83 10.30 6.85
N LEU A 14 11.09 9.60 5.74
CA LEU A 14 11.73 8.30 5.75
C LEU A 14 13.22 8.41 5.44
N ILE A 15 14.04 7.81 6.27
CA ILE A 15 15.46 7.61 5.98
C ILE A 15 15.57 6.33 5.15
N LEU A 16 15.74 6.52 3.85
CA LEU A 16 15.79 5.42 2.89
C LEU A 16 17.23 4.98 2.63
N PRO A 17 17.45 3.68 2.39
CA PRO A 17 18.75 3.19 1.95
C PRO A 17 19.24 3.89 0.66
N PRO A 18 20.56 4.08 0.51
CA PRO A 18 21.12 4.63 -0.72
C PRO A 18 20.69 3.81 -1.95
N GLY A 19 20.28 4.49 -3.02
CA GLY A 19 19.85 3.85 -4.26
C GLY A 19 18.38 3.46 -4.33
N LEU A 20 17.68 3.29 -3.21
CA LEU A 20 16.28 2.85 -3.20
C LEU A 20 15.36 3.76 -4.03
N MET A 21 15.58 5.08 -3.98
CA MET A 21 14.81 6.03 -4.79
C MET A 21 15.01 5.84 -6.30
N ALA A 22 16.19 5.36 -6.73
CA ALA A 22 16.45 5.06 -8.12
C ALA A 22 15.68 3.83 -8.60
N ASP A 23 15.44 2.86 -7.71
CA ASP A 23 14.67 1.66 -8.01
C ASP A 23 13.15 1.95 -7.94
N LEU A 24 12.71 2.75 -6.94
CA LEU A 24 11.31 3.10 -6.74
C LEU A 24 10.75 3.99 -7.88
N GLY A 25 11.52 4.95 -8.35
CA GLY A 25 11.07 5.88 -9.38
C GLY A 25 10.53 5.18 -10.64
N PRO A 26 11.33 4.34 -11.32
CA PRO A 26 10.88 3.56 -12.46
C PRO A 26 9.73 2.60 -12.13
N ALA A 27 9.77 1.94 -10.96
CA ALA A 27 8.75 1.00 -10.54
C ALA A 27 7.37 1.66 -10.43
N VAL A 28 7.29 2.79 -9.73
CA VAL A 28 6.04 3.53 -9.54
C VAL A 28 5.56 4.19 -10.84
N THR A 29 6.50 4.73 -11.63
CA THR A 29 6.15 5.41 -12.90
C THR A 29 5.63 4.45 -13.96
N SER A 30 6.12 3.20 -13.96
CA SER A 30 5.65 2.16 -14.89
C SER A 30 4.23 1.67 -14.60
N GLY A 31 3.73 1.87 -13.37
CA GLY A 31 2.45 1.32 -12.91
C GLY A 31 2.41 -0.20 -12.81
N ARG A 32 3.57 -0.86 -12.88
CA ARG A 32 3.68 -2.31 -12.80
C ARG A 32 3.84 -2.78 -11.36
N SER A 33 3.53 -4.07 -11.12
CA SER A 33 3.59 -4.68 -9.80
C SER A 33 4.98 -4.60 -9.15
N ILE A 34 4.98 -4.36 -7.84
CA ILE A 34 6.17 -4.24 -7.01
C ILE A 34 6.10 -5.28 -5.89
N LEU A 35 7.19 -5.96 -5.61
CA LEU A 35 7.36 -6.80 -4.43
C LEU A 35 8.47 -6.24 -3.56
N PHE A 36 8.13 -5.78 -2.37
CA PHE A 36 9.07 -5.49 -1.32
C PHE A 36 9.32 -6.75 -0.48
N TYR A 37 10.58 -7.12 -0.30
CA TYR A 37 10.94 -8.26 0.51
C TYR A 37 12.15 -7.97 1.40
N GLY A 38 12.29 -8.68 2.50
CA GLY A 38 13.40 -8.50 3.44
C GLY A 38 12.96 -8.55 4.91
N PRO A 39 13.88 -8.41 5.86
CA PRO A 39 13.61 -8.58 7.28
C PRO A 39 12.45 -7.70 7.77
N PRO A 40 11.68 -8.15 8.78
CA PRO A 40 10.58 -7.37 9.34
C PRO A 40 11.09 -6.09 10.02
N GLY A 41 10.21 -5.08 10.13
CA GLY A 41 10.50 -3.85 10.87
C GLY A 41 11.43 -2.86 10.14
N ASN A 42 11.65 -3.02 8.84
CA ASN A 42 12.53 -2.16 8.05
C ASN A 42 11.80 -1.17 7.12
N GLY A 43 10.51 -0.95 7.35
CA GLY A 43 9.76 0.14 6.70
C GLY A 43 9.11 -0.22 5.36
N LYS A 44 8.95 -1.51 5.02
CA LYS A 44 8.24 -1.93 3.77
C LYS A 44 6.86 -1.29 3.67
N SER A 45 6.05 -1.39 4.71
CA SER A 45 4.70 -0.80 4.76
C SER A 45 4.75 0.74 4.73
N SER A 46 5.76 1.36 5.37
CA SER A 46 5.95 2.81 5.31
C SER A 46 6.28 3.30 3.90
N ILE A 47 7.12 2.55 3.16
CA ILE A 47 7.45 2.83 1.77
C ILE A 47 6.19 2.67 0.89
N SER A 48 5.41 1.61 1.08
CA SER A 48 4.16 1.40 0.37
C SER A 48 3.16 2.55 0.60
N ASN A 49 3.05 3.03 1.84
CA ASN A 49 2.24 4.19 2.18
C ASN A 49 2.76 5.48 1.53
N GLY A 50 4.08 5.70 1.52
CA GLY A 50 4.68 6.85 0.83
C GLY A 50 4.41 6.84 -0.68
N ILE A 51 4.39 5.67 -1.33
CA ILE A 51 3.99 5.55 -2.73
C ILE A 51 2.52 5.93 -2.91
N ARG A 52 1.63 5.44 -2.05
CA ARG A 52 0.22 5.83 -2.03
C ARG A 52 0.06 7.35 -1.93
N ASP A 53 0.75 7.97 -0.99
CA ASP A 53 0.66 9.42 -0.75
C ASP A 53 1.23 10.24 -1.91
N ALA A 54 2.27 9.72 -2.59
CA ALA A 54 2.78 10.32 -3.82
C ALA A 54 1.78 10.26 -4.99
N LEU A 55 0.86 9.30 -5.01
CA LEU A 55 -0.20 9.14 -6.01
C LEU A 55 -1.46 9.99 -5.71
N GLY A 56 -1.45 10.81 -4.68
CA GLY A 56 -2.59 11.54 -4.11
C GLY A 56 -3.30 12.54 -5.03
N ASP A 57 -3.77 12.12 -6.19
CA ASP A 57 -4.68 12.83 -7.08
C ASP A 57 -6.12 12.29 -6.94
N GLN A 58 -7.06 12.93 -7.61
CA GLN A 58 -8.48 12.59 -7.53
C GLN A 58 -8.93 11.87 -8.78
N ILE A 59 -9.86 10.93 -8.63
CA ILE A 59 -10.47 10.20 -9.74
C ILE A 59 -11.99 10.11 -9.60
N TYR A 60 -12.67 9.88 -10.72
CA TYR A 60 -14.10 9.60 -10.73
C TYR A 60 -14.34 8.10 -10.63
N VAL A 61 -15.02 7.67 -9.55
CA VAL A 61 -15.40 6.28 -9.31
C VAL A 61 -16.86 6.09 -9.68
N PRO A 62 -17.22 5.14 -10.56
CA PRO A 62 -18.62 4.86 -10.88
C PRO A 62 -19.32 4.27 -9.64
N ARG A 63 -20.57 4.65 -9.40
CA ARG A 63 -21.37 4.05 -8.31
C ARG A 63 -21.61 2.58 -8.55
N ALA A 64 -21.94 2.24 -9.79
CA ALA A 64 -22.14 0.88 -10.24
C ALA A 64 -21.87 0.79 -11.75
N VAL A 65 -21.60 -0.41 -12.22
CA VAL A 65 -21.55 -0.75 -13.64
C VAL A 65 -22.61 -1.81 -13.95
N VAL A 66 -23.07 -1.86 -15.21
CA VAL A 66 -24.06 -2.83 -15.64
C VAL A 66 -23.43 -3.73 -16.72
N HIS A 67 -23.59 -5.04 -16.57
CA HIS A 67 -23.19 -6.04 -17.55
C HIS A 67 -24.27 -7.10 -17.65
N SER A 68 -24.74 -7.41 -18.89
CA SER A 68 -25.79 -8.40 -19.13
C SER A 68 -26.99 -8.26 -18.18
N SER A 69 -27.50 -7.03 -18.01
CA SER A 69 -28.59 -6.69 -17.08
C SER A 69 -28.29 -6.93 -15.59
N GLN A 70 -27.05 -7.28 -15.23
CA GLN A 70 -26.61 -7.40 -13.85
C GLN A 70 -25.92 -6.12 -13.39
N ILE A 71 -26.26 -5.66 -12.19
CA ILE A 71 -25.67 -4.48 -11.57
C ILE A 71 -24.52 -4.92 -10.68
N VAL A 72 -23.33 -4.34 -10.91
CA VAL A 72 -22.15 -4.51 -10.04
C VAL A 72 -21.88 -3.18 -9.34
N SER A 73 -22.07 -3.13 -8.04
CA SER A 73 -21.78 -1.97 -7.20
C SER A 73 -20.26 -1.82 -7.02
N VAL A 74 -19.73 -0.68 -7.41
CA VAL A 74 -18.27 -0.41 -7.36
C VAL A 74 -17.93 0.56 -6.23
N TYR A 75 -18.63 1.70 -6.14
CA TYR A 75 -18.40 2.67 -5.08
C TYR A 75 -18.69 2.06 -3.70
N ASP A 76 -17.70 2.14 -2.83
CA ASP A 76 -17.76 1.66 -1.45
C ASP A 76 -17.15 2.72 -0.52
N PRO A 77 -17.94 3.31 0.41
CA PRO A 77 -17.42 4.36 1.29
C PRO A 77 -16.31 3.91 2.25
N ILE A 78 -16.10 2.61 2.42
CA ILE A 78 -14.98 2.08 3.21
C ILE A 78 -13.65 2.18 2.43
N VAL A 79 -13.72 2.01 1.11
CA VAL A 79 -12.54 2.05 0.22
C VAL A 79 -12.35 3.45 -0.39
N HIS A 80 -13.45 4.11 -0.73
CA HIS A 80 -13.44 5.35 -1.52
C HIS A 80 -13.73 6.57 -0.66
N THR A 81 -12.70 7.34 -0.35
CA THR A 81 -12.84 8.63 0.33
C THR A 81 -13.30 9.69 -0.67
N ARG A 82 -14.45 10.31 -0.41
CA ARG A 82 -14.95 11.42 -1.26
C ARG A 82 -13.99 12.58 -1.19
N ALA A 83 -13.61 13.09 -2.34
CA ALA A 83 -12.81 14.30 -2.43
C ALA A 83 -13.68 15.53 -2.14
N LYS A 84 -13.08 16.54 -1.50
CA LYS A 84 -13.72 17.86 -1.36
C LYS A 84 -13.80 18.53 -2.72
N LEU A 85 -15.00 18.93 -3.12
CA LEU A 85 -15.16 19.73 -4.32
C LEU A 85 -14.50 21.10 -4.08
N PRO A 86 -13.79 21.66 -5.08
CA PRO A 86 -13.28 23.01 -4.99
C PRO A 86 -14.43 23.97 -4.70
N GLU A 87 -14.28 24.79 -3.68
CA GLU A 87 -15.24 25.86 -3.41
C GLU A 87 -15.35 26.79 -4.61
N ALA A 88 -16.58 27.09 -4.99
CA ALA A 88 -16.82 27.98 -6.11
C ALA A 88 -16.47 29.42 -5.73
N THR A 89 -15.29 29.86 -6.07
CA THR A 89 -14.92 31.29 -6.01
C THR A 89 -15.67 32.05 -7.10
N GLY A 90 -16.63 32.87 -6.72
CA GLY A 90 -17.32 33.85 -7.58
C GLY A 90 -18.83 33.89 -7.38
N SER A 91 -19.33 35.10 -7.19
CA SER A 91 -20.73 35.50 -7.09
C SER A 91 -21.47 35.39 -8.44
N GLN A 92 -21.69 34.17 -8.92
CA GLN A 92 -22.69 33.95 -9.96
C GLN A 92 -23.83 33.15 -9.35
N LEU A 93 -25.06 33.67 -9.49
CA LEU A 93 -26.29 32.90 -9.28
C LEU A 93 -26.21 31.57 -10.00
N ARG A 94 -25.74 30.54 -9.30
CA ARG A 94 -25.68 29.21 -9.82
C ARG A 94 -26.97 28.50 -9.52
N LEU A 95 -27.78 28.31 -10.53
CA LEU A 95 -28.61 27.14 -10.59
C LEU A 95 -27.69 25.97 -10.23
N SER A 96 -27.99 25.29 -9.13
CA SER A 96 -27.18 24.20 -8.53
C SER A 96 -27.07 22.98 -9.43
N GLY A 97 -26.47 23.14 -10.60
CA GLY A 97 -26.11 22.04 -11.48
C GLY A 97 -24.80 21.42 -11.00
N GLN A 98 -24.85 20.17 -10.61
CA GLN A 98 -23.62 19.43 -10.32
C GLN A 98 -22.71 19.47 -11.54
N ARG A 99 -21.43 19.77 -11.35
CA ARG A 99 -20.43 19.95 -12.42
C ARG A 99 -20.03 18.67 -13.14
N PHE A 100 -20.52 17.51 -12.70
CA PHE A 100 -20.20 16.20 -13.27
C PHE A 100 -21.38 15.23 -13.14
N ASP A 101 -21.32 14.14 -13.88
CA ASP A 101 -22.35 13.10 -13.91
C ASP A 101 -22.48 12.43 -12.53
N GLN A 102 -23.69 12.43 -11.97
CA GLN A 102 -24.01 11.87 -10.64
C GLN A 102 -23.88 10.35 -10.57
N ARG A 103 -23.73 9.66 -11.69
CA ARG A 103 -23.40 8.23 -11.73
C ARG A 103 -21.99 7.95 -11.21
N TYR A 104 -21.14 9.00 -11.11
CA TYR A 104 -19.80 8.93 -10.57
C TYR A 104 -19.71 9.67 -9.23
N VAL A 105 -18.70 9.34 -8.47
CA VAL A 105 -18.30 10.03 -7.24
C VAL A 105 -16.87 10.48 -7.42
N LEU A 106 -16.59 11.77 -7.19
CA LEU A 106 -15.21 12.25 -7.15
C LEU A 106 -14.60 11.79 -5.83
N CYS A 107 -13.54 11.02 -5.92
CA CYS A 107 -12.85 10.42 -4.79
C CYS A 107 -11.36 10.75 -4.84
N GLU A 108 -10.71 10.72 -3.68
CA GLU A 108 -9.27 10.55 -3.61
C GLU A 108 -8.90 9.23 -4.29
N ARG A 109 -7.68 9.12 -4.80
CA ARG A 109 -7.23 7.90 -5.49
C ARG A 109 -7.42 6.69 -4.56
N PRO A 110 -8.16 5.64 -4.99
CA PRO A 110 -8.50 4.52 -4.13
C PRO A 110 -7.25 3.78 -3.65
N THR A 111 -7.26 3.40 -2.40
CA THR A 111 -6.21 2.56 -1.83
C THR A 111 -6.86 1.44 -1.04
N VAL A 112 -6.57 0.22 -1.46
CA VAL A 112 -6.91 -0.99 -0.70
C VAL A 112 -5.64 -1.49 -0.02
N VAL A 113 -5.71 -1.68 1.28
CA VAL A 113 -4.63 -2.30 2.06
C VAL A 113 -5.19 -3.56 2.70
N THR A 114 -4.54 -4.67 2.46
CA THR A 114 -4.88 -5.97 3.04
C THR A 114 -3.65 -6.60 3.67
N GLY A 115 -3.85 -7.39 4.69
CA GLY A 115 -2.81 -8.14 5.40
C GLY A 115 -3.13 -9.63 5.47
N GLY A 116 -2.95 -10.22 6.64
CA GLY A 116 -3.22 -11.63 6.88
C GLY A 116 -4.68 -12.06 6.67
N GLU A 117 -5.61 -11.13 6.68
CA GLU A 117 -7.04 -11.36 6.48
C GLU A 117 -7.44 -11.56 5.01
N LEU A 118 -6.54 -11.32 4.04
CA LEU A 118 -6.86 -11.45 2.63
C LEU A 118 -7.19 -12.89 2.25
N MET A 119 -8.39 -13.10 1.72
CA MET A 119 -8.86 -14.39 1.19
C MET A 119 -9.16 -14.28 -0.30
N LEU A 120 -9.02 -15.39 -1.04
CA LEU A 120 -9.36 -15.47 -2.47
C LEU A 120 -10.80 -15.05 -2.76
N SER A 121 -11.73 -15.34 -1.85
CA SER A 121 -13.13 -14.94 -1.97
C SER A 121 -13.35 -13.42 -1.99
N MET A 122 -12.43 -12.64 -1.41
CA MET A 122 -12.48 -11.17 -1.46
C MET A 122 -12.09 -10.60 -2.83
N LEU A 123 -11.47 -11.44 -3.66
CA LEU A 123 -11.06 -11.13 -5.02
C LEU A 123 -12.09 -11.59 -6.07
N GLU A 124 -13.28 -12.04 -5.64
CA GLU A 124 -14.37 -12.48 -6.50
C GLU A 124 -15.61 -11.60 -6.31
N LEU A 125 -16.52 -11.63 -7.30
CA LEU A 125 -17.81 -10.93 -7.21
C LEU A 125 -18.66 -11.56 -6.09
N LYS A 126 -19.22 -10.73 -5.23
CA LYS A 126 -20.12 -11.19 -4.15
C LYS A 126 -21.56 -10.81 -4.49
N TYR A 127 -22.39 -11.81 -4.70
CA TYR A 127 -23.83 -11.59 -4.94
C TYR A 127 -24.59 -11.28 -3.65
N ASN A 128 -25.39 -10.23 -3.67
CA ASN A 128 -26.32 -9.89 -2.61
C ASN A 128 -27.76 -10.26 -3.06
N ALA A 129 -28.33 -11.29 -2.46
CA ALA A 129 -29.66 -11.79 -2.80
C ALA A 129 -30.77 -10.80 -2.47
N VAL A 130 -30.61 -9.93 -1.46
CA VAL A 130 -31.63 -8.95 -1.06
C VAL A 130 -31.76 -7.83 -2.10
N SER A 131 -30.62 -7.23 -2.48
CA SER A 131 -30.61 -6.16 -3.50
C SER A 131 -30.58 -6.69 -4.93
N ARG A 132 -30.36 -7.99 -5.12
CA ARG A 132 -30.17 -8.64 -6.43
C ARG A 132 -29.04 -7.98 -7.25
N THR A 133 -27.98 -7.56 -6.57
CA THR A 133 -26.82 -6.91 -7.17
C THR A 133 -25.54 -7.62 -6.75
N TYR A 134 -24.48 -7.42 -7.53
CA TYR A 134 -23.15 -7.86 -7.16
C TYR A 134 -22.38 -6.73 -6.48
N GLN A 135 -21.49 -7.08 -5.57
CA GLN A 135 -20.45 -6.19 -5.08
C GLN A 135 -19.15 -6.48 -5.84
N ALA A 136 -18.50 -5.42 -6.29
CA ALA A 136 -17.19 -5.52 -6.91
C ALA A 136 -16.15 -6.05 -5.91
N PRO A 137 -15.20 -6.91 -6.35
CA PRO A 137 -14.09 -7.36 -5.51
C PRO A 137 -13.11 -6.22 -5.24
N LEU A 138 -12.21 -6.45 -4.28
CA LEU A 138 -11.29 -5.42 -3.79
C LEU A 138 -10.41 -4.83 -4.90
N GLN A 139 -9.88 -5.67 -5.81
CA GLN A 139 -9.05 -5.20 -6.92
C GLN A 139 -9.84 -4.35 -7.93
N PHE A 140 -11.13 -4.59 -8.10
CA PHE A 140 -11.97 -3.75 -8.95
C PHE A 140 -12.28 -2.41 -8.26
N LYS A 141 -12.48 -2.42 -6.94
CA LYS A 141 -12.65 -1.18 -6.15
C LYS A 141 -11.38 -0.33 -6.12
N SER A 142 -10.20 -0.93 -6.22
CA SER A 142 -8.92 -0.20 -6.25
C SER A 142 -8.52 0.30 -7.64
N MET A 143 -9.36 0.13 -8.66
CA MET A 143 -9.06 0.51 -10.04
C MET A 143 -8.68 1.99 -10.16
N GLY A 144 -7.63 2.26 -10.92
CA GLY A 144 -7.01 3.58 -11.02
C GLY A 144 -6.20 4.01 -9.80
N GLY A 145 -6.05 3.14 -8.79
CA GLY A 145 -5.38 3.42 -7.53
C GLY A 145 -4.29 2.42 -7.16
N VAL A 146 -4.23 2.06 -5.88
CA VAL A 146 -3.18 1.18 -5.32
C VAL A 146 -3.83 0.04 -4.55
N PHE A 147 -3.32 -1.17 -4.76
CA PHE A 147 -3.65 -2.34 -3.96
C PHE A 147 -2.39 -2.83 -3.25
N ILE A 148 -2.39 -2.77 -1.93
CA ILE A 148 -1.27 -3.19 -1.09
C ILE A 148 -1.64 -4.51 -0.42
N VAL A 149 -0.85 -5.55 -0.67
CA VAL A 149 -0.91 -6.82 0.05
C VAL A 149 0.27 -6.86 1.00
N ASP A 150 0.01 -6.52 2.25
CA ASP A 150 1.06 -6.50 3.28
C ASP A 150 1.20 -7.89 3.93
N ASP A 151 2.42 -8.20 4.39
CA ASP A 151 2.77 -9.47 5.03
C ASP A 151 2.35 -10.73 4.22
N LEU A 152 2.58 -10.69 2.89
CA LEU A 152 2.30 -11.84 2.02
C LEU A 152 3.04 -13.09 2.50
N GLY A 153 2.28 -14.14 2.76
CA GLY A 153 2.74 -15.37 3.41
C GLY A 153 2.24 -15.53 4.85
N ARG A 154 1.39 -14.61 5.33
CA ARG A 154 0.68 -14.69 6.62
C ARG A 154 -0.81 -14.98 6.47
N GLN A 155 -1.30 -14.99 5.24
CA GLN A 155 -2.68 -15.32 4.91
C GLN A 155 -2.96 -16.80 5.20
N GLU A 156 -4.25 -17.11 5.33
CA GLU A 156 -4.72 -18.49 5.51
C GLU A 156 -4.48 -19.33 4.24
N GLU A 157 -4.69 -18.74 3.06
CA GLU A 157 -4.36 -19.39 1.79
C GLU A 157 -2.84 -19.36 1.49
N PRO A 158 -2.34 -20.37 0.78
CA PRO A 158 -0.95 -20.39 0.35
C PRO A 158 -0.59 -19.14 -0.49
N PRO A 159 0.57 -18.52 -0.28
CA PRO A 159 1.00 -17.34 -1.05
C PRO A 159 0.98 -17.56 -2.56
N GLN A 160 1.32 -18.78 -2.99
CA GLN A 160 1.29 -19.16 -4.40
C GLN A 160 -0.13 -19.11 -4.99
N ALA A 161 -1.16 -19.51 -4.23
CA ALA A 161 -2.56 -19.46 -4.68
C ALA A 161 -3.03 -18.02 -4.87
N LEU A 162 -2.68 -17.13 -3.94
CA LEU A 162 -2.97 -15.70 -4.05
C LEU A 162 -2.29 -15.09 -5.27
N ILE A 163 -0.99 -15.35 -5.49
CA ILE A 163 -0.30 -14.83 -6.67
C ILE A 163 -0.85 -15.41 -7.95
N ASN A 164 -1.22 -16.70 -7.98
CA ASN A 164 -1.84 -17.31 -9.16
C ASN A 164 -3.15 -16.60 -9.56
N ARG A 165 -3.93 -16.12 -8.59
CA ARG A 165 -5.13 -15.32 -8.87
C ARG A 165 -4.80 -13.98 -9.56
N TRP A 166 -3.63 -13.42 -9.29
CA TRP A 166 -3.15 -12.15 -9.86
C TRP A 166 -2.43 -12.30 -11.21
N ILE A 167 -2.15 -13.52 -11.68
CA ILE A 167 -1.40 -13.76 -12.92
C ILE A 167 -2.02 -13.04 -14.11
N VAL A 168 -3.32 -13.26 -14.35
CA VAL A 168 -4.02 -12.66 -15.49
C VAL A 168 -4.09 -11.15 -15.38
N PRO A 169 -4.52 -10.55 -14.25
CA PRO A 169 -4.52 -9.10 -14.08
C PRO A 169 -3.15 -8.44 -14.31
N LEU A 170 -2.09 -9.02 -13.75
CA LEU A 170 -0.74 -8.44 -13.84
C LEU A 170 -0.09 -8.57 -15.24
N GLU A 171 -0.47 -9.59 -16.01
CA GLU A 171 0.10 -9.85 -17.33
C GLU A 171 -0.70 -9.18 -18.46
N MET A 172 -2.03 -9.24 -18.36
CA MET A 172 -2.93 -8.87 -19.44
C MET A 172 -3.62 -7.52 -19.25
N ASN A 173 -3.47 -6.87 -18.11
CA ASN A 173 -4.13 -5.61 -17.74
C ASN A 173 -5.67 -5.70 -17.77
N TYR A 174 -6.22 -6.87 -17.57
CA TYR A 174 -7.64 -7.11 -17.32
C TYR A 174 -7.83 -8.25 -16.35
N ASP A 175 -8.98 -8.27 -15.67
CA ASP A 175 -9.39 -9.37 -14.80
C ASP A 175 -10.63 -10.08 -15.36
N ILE A 176 -10.79 -11.34 -15.02
CA ILE A 176 -11.94 -12.17 -15.40
C ILE A 176 -12.71 -12.51 -14.13
N LEU A 177 -13.90 -11.94 -14.01
CA LEU A 177 -14.81 -12.17 -12.89
C LEU A 177 -15.95 -13.08 -13.31
N SER A 178 -16.46 -13.92 -12.40
CA SER A 178 -17.54 -14.85 -12.68
C SER A 178 -18.82 -14.44 -11.96
N LEU A 179 -19.93 -14.37 -12.72
CA LEU A 179 -21.27 -14.26 -12.16
C LEU A 179 -21.75 -15.62 -11.62
N GLN A 180 -22.76 -15.62 -10.77
CA GLN A 180 -23.39 -16.87 -10.29
C GLN A 180 -24.00 -17.70 -11.42
N SER A 181 -24.41 -17.07 -12.53
CA SER A 181 -24.85 -17.75 -13.74
C SER A 181 -23.77 -18.55 -14.46
N GLY A 182 -22.50 -18.38 -14.07
CA GLY A 182 -21.33 -18.93 -14.78
C GLY A 182 -20.83 -18.04 -15.91
N GLU A 183 -21.53 -16.95 -16.24
CA GLU A 183 -21.08 -15.96 -17.23
C GLU A 183 -19.83 -15.23 -16.72
N LYS A 184 -18.92 -14.92 -17.64
CA LYS A 184 -17.65 -14.23 -17.36
C LYS A 184 -17.75 -12.76 -17.73
N ILE A 185 -17.27 -11.91 -16.84
CA ILE A 185 -17.10 -10.47 -17.09
C ILE A 185 -15.60 -10.17 -17.19
N ILE A 186 -15.22 -9.51 -18.29
CA ILE A 186 -13.86 -8.98 -18.44
C ILE A 186 -13.89 -7.53 -17.98
N VAL A 187 -13.08 -7.20 -16.98
CA VAL A 187 -12.95 -5.84 -16.47
C VAL A 187 -11.52 -5.34 -16.68
N PRO A 188 -11.30 -4.07 -17.01
CA PRO A 188 -9.96 -3.49 -17.07
C PRO A 188 -9.25 -3.65 -15.72
N PHE A 189 -7.94 -3.79 -15.74
CA PHE A 189 -7.12 -3.81 -14.54
C PHE A 189 -6.06 -2.71 -14.65
N ASP A 190 -6.33 -1.58 -14.00
CA ASP A 190 -5.46 -0.41 -13.94
C ASP A 190 -5.23 -0.05 -12.47
N THR A 191 -4.49 -0.92 -11.78
CA THR A 191 -4.19 -0.80 -10.36
C THR A 191 -2.72 -1.09 -10.14
N LEU A 192 -2.02 -0.20 -9.44
CA LEU A 192 -0.66 -0.49 -8.97
C LEU A 192 -0.73 -1.48 -7.81
N VAL A 193 -0.22 -2.69 -8.02
CA VAL A 193 -0.18 -3.72 -6.97
C VAL A 193 1.18 -3.72 -6.29
N ILE A 194 1.16 -3.60 -4.97
CA ILE A 194 2.34 -3.65 -4.13
C ILE A 194 2.21 -4.84 -3.18
N PHE A 195 3.08 -5.80 -3.31
CA PHE A 195 3.22 -6.90 -2.37
C PHE A 195 4.35 -6.61 -1.39
N SER A 196 4.17 -6.95 -0.12
CA SER A 196 5.26 -6.97 0.84
C SER A 196 5.35 -8.31 1.55
N THR A 197 6.57 -8.78 1.81
CA THR A 197 6.81 -10.05 2.50
C THR A 197 8.11 -10.01 3.32
N ASN A 198 8.13 -10.79 4.40
CA ASN A 198 9.35 -11.00 5.19
C ASN A 198 10.18 -12.18 4.68
N PHE A 199 9.68 -12.94 3.73
CA PHE A 199 10.36 -14.10 3.16
C PHE A 199 11.14 -13.73 1.90
N HIS A 200 12.18 -14.52 1.60
CA HIS A 200 12.84 -14.41 0.31
C HIS A 200 11.90 -14.92 -0.80
N PRO A 201 11.73 -14.17 -1.92
CA PRO A 201 10.76 -14.50 -2.95
C PRO A 201 10.85 -15.96 -3.46
N ASN A 202 12.05 -16.47 -3.66
CA ASN A 202 12.29 -17.86 -4.14
C ASN A 202 11.82 -18.94 -3.14
N LYS A 203 11.50 -18.58 -1.89
CA LYS A 203 11.00 -19.54 -0.89
C LYS A 203 9.48 -19.70 -0.92
N ILE A 204 8.77 -18.73 -1.48
CA ILE A 204 7.31 -18.68 -1.43
C ILE A 204 6.65 -18.68 -2.81
N PHE A 205 7.43 -18.45 -3.87
CA PHE A 205 6.92 -18.38 -5.23
C PHE A 205 7.72 -19.25 -6.18
N ASP A 206 7.04 -19.80 -7.17
CA ASP A 206 7.67 -20.45 -8.31
C ASP A 206 8.20 -19.42 -9.32
N GLN A 207 8.98 -19.89 -10.30
CA GLN A 207 9.55 -19.05 -11.33
C GLN A 207 8.49 -18.39 -12.23
N ALA A 208 7.34 -19.06 -12.40
CA ALA A 208 6.25 -18.53 -13.21
C ALA A 208 5.58 -17.32 -12.55
N ALA A 209 5.37 -17.38 -11.24
CA ALA A 209 4.86 -16.25 -10.46
C ALA A 209 5.86 -15.09 -10.41
N LEU A 210 7.14 -15.41 -10.13
CA LEU A 210 8.19 -14.40 -9.99
C LEU A 210 8.42 -13.56 -11.25
N ARG A 211 8.32 -14.15 -12.45
CA ARG A 211 8.49 -13.38 -13.70
C ARG A 211 7.37 -12.37 -13.95
N ARG A 212 6.21 -12.52 -13.31
CA ARG A 212 5.04 -11.65 -13.45
C ARG A 212 5.04 -10.47 -12.48
N ILE A 213 5.76 -10.61 -11.37
CA ILE A 213 6.05 -9.47 -10.50
C ILE A 213 7.24 -8.72 -11.10
N PHE A 214 6.97 -7.53 -11.64
CA PHE A 214 7.95 -6.84 -12.47
C PHE A 214 9.14 -6.32 -11.66
N TYR A 215 8.88 -5.64 -10.55
CA TYR A 215 9.92 -5.10 -9.67
C TYR A 215 9.99 -5.89 -8.37
N LYS A 216 11.19 -6.37 -8.05
CA LYS A 216 11.50 -7.05 -6.78
C LYS A 216 12.58 -6.27 -6.08
N ILE A 217 12.20 -5.55 -5.02
CA ILE A 217 13.06 -4.62 -4.31
C ILE A 217 13.30 -5.14 -2.90
N LYS A 218 14.56 -5.38 -2.58
CA LYS A 218 14.97 -5.82 -1.24
C LYS A 218 15.05 -4.62 -0.31
N ILE A 219 14.43 -4.73 0.85
CA ILE A 219 14.49 -3.72 1.91
C ILE A 219 15.24 -4.32 3.09
N ASP A 220 16.50 -3.96 3.21
CA ASP A 220 17.36 -4.37 4.32
C ASP A 220 17.26 -3.41 5.51
N GLY A 221 17.83 -3.81 6.63
CA GLY A 221 17.99 -2.94 7.81
C GLY A 221 18.96 -1.79 7.54
N PRO A 222 18.89 -0.73 8.34
CA PRO A 222 19.76 0.43 8.20
C PRO A 222 21.19 0.08 8.60
N ASN A 223 22.15 0.75 8.00
CA ASN A 223 23.50 0.79 8.55
C ASN A 223 23.53 1.62 9.87
N GLN A 224 24.64 1.60 10.60
CA GLN A 224 24.74 2.32 11.86
C GLN A 224 24.49 3.83 11.72
N ALA A 225 24.98 4.46 10.66
CA ALA A 225 24.81 5.89 10.44
C ALA A 225 23.34 6.26 10.20
N ASP A 226 22.63 5.48 9.39
CA ASP A 226 21.21 5.69 9.11
C ASP A 226 20.35 5.32 10.33
N PHE A 227 20.71 4.29 11.08
CA PHE A 227 20.08 3.96 12.37
C PHE A 227 20.15 5.13 13.36
N LEU A 228 21.31 5.77 13.49
CA LEU A 228 21.49 6.96 14.32
C LEU A 228 20.62 8.14 13.87
N LYS A 229 20.52 8.37 12.55
CA LYS A 229 19.65 9.42 12.00
C LYS A 229 18.18 9.13 12.34
N ILE A 230 17.74 7.87 12.18
CA ILE A 230 16.37 7.46 12.54
C ILE A 230 16.15 7.69 14.03
N PHE A 231 17.11 7.30 14.89
CA PHE A 231 17.01 7.48 16.32
C PHE A 231 16.86 8.96 16.69
N ALA A 232 17.70 9.82 16.12
CA ALA A 232 17.64 11.26 16.34
C ALA A 232 16.32 11.89 15.85
N LEU A 233 15.84 11.45 14.69
CA LEU A 233 14.56 11.93 14.13
C LEU A 233 13.37 11.53 15.02
N VAL A 234 13.34 10.31 15.51
CA VAL A 234 12.28 9.81 16.40
C VAL A 234 12.32 10.53 17.75
N ALA A 235 13.51 10.67 18.36
CA ALA A 235 13.68 11.39 19.61
C ALA A 235 13.21 12.84 19.50
N ARG A 236 13.55 13.52 18.41
CA ARG A 236 13.08 14.88 18.12
C ARG A 236 11.54 14.94 17.98
N LYS A 237 10.95 14.00 17.26
CA LYS A 237 9.46 13.93 17.11
C LYS A 237 8.75 13.68 18.45
N ARG A 238 9.38 12.92 19.35
CA ARG A 238 8.88 12.62 20.70
C ARG A 238 9.33 13.65 21.77
N GLN A 239 10.06 14.68 21.36
CA GLN A 239 10.61 15.71 22.26
C GLN A 239 11.47 15.13 23.38
N MET A 240 12.10 13.98 23.14
CA MET A 240 12.96 13.30 24.10
C MET A 240 14.43 13.76 23.94
N PRO A 241 15.09 14.25 25.00
CA PRO A 241 16.50 14.59 24.94
C PRO A 241 17.35 13.33 24.78
N LEU A 242 18.31 13.36 23.84
CA LEU A 242 19.24 12.25 23.63
C LEU A 242 20.50 12.49 24.46
N ASN A 243 20.87 11.47 25.25
CA ASN A 243 22.18 11.42 25.92
C ASN A 243 23.17 10.67 25.03
N ALA A 244 24.25 11.34 24.62
CA ALA A 244 25.27 10.78 23.74
C ALA A 244 25.99 9.57 24.36
N GLU A 245 26.22 9.58 25.66
CA GLU A 245 26.88 8.47 26.38
C GLU A 245 25.98 7.24 26.41
N ALA A 246 24.70 7.41 26.72
CA ALA A 246 23.72 6.34 26.71
C ALA A 246 23.58 5.72 25.31
N LEU A 247 23.56 6.56 24.27
CA LEU A 247 23.46 6.09 22.87
C LEU A 247 24.73 5.34 22.45
N ASN A 248 25.90 5.83 22.81
CA ASN A 248 27.18 5.13 22.59
C ASN A 248 27.22 3.79 23.32
N HIS A 249 26.81 3.75 24.59
CA HIS A 249 26.71 2.51 25.34
C HIS A 249 25.75 1.50 24.65
N LEU A 250 24.62 1.97 24.22
CA LEU A 250 23.65 1.14 23.46
C LEU A 250 24.32 0.50 22.24
N LEU A 251 25.00 1.31 21.40
CA LEU A 251 25.55 0.87 20.13
C LEU A 251 26.84 0.05 20.27
N GLN A 252 27.73 0.44 21.18
CA GLN A 252 29.05 -0.18 21.29
C GLN A 252 29.08 -1.36 22.27
N VAL A 253 28.16 -1.39 23.23
CA VAL A 253 28.11 -2.43 24.25
C VAL A 253 26.90 -3.33 24.09
N LYS A 254 25.68 -2.78 24.14
CA LYS A 254 24.47 -3.59 24.18
C LYS A 254 24.20 -4.34 22.88
N TYR A 255 24.24 -3.67 21.74
CA TYR A 255 23.99 -4.32 20.45
C TYR A 255 24.98 -5.45 20.15
N PRO A 256 26.30 -5.27 20.29
CA PRO A 256 27.25 -6.35 20.12
C PRO A 256 27.02 -7.52 21.07
N THR A 257 26.78 -7.22 22.39
CA THR A 257 26.59 -8.25 23.41
C THR A 257 25.41 -9.18 23.12
N ILE A 258 24.30 -8.63 22.57
CA ILE A 258 23.10 -9.42 22.26
C ILE A 258 23.08 -9.91 20.80
N GLY A 259 24.13 -9.60 20.01
CA GLY A 259 24.21 -9.99 18.60
C GLY A 259 23.08 -9.47 17.74
N ARG A 260 22.49 -8.32 18.07
CA ARG A 260 21.37 -7.75 17.31
C ARG A 260 21.82 -6.94 16.11
N VAL A 261 21.06 -7.08 15.04
CA VAL A 261 21.17 -6.27 13.82
C VAL A 261 20.27 -5.03 13.92
N TYR A 262 20.71 -3.91 13.37
CA TYR A 262 19.90 -2.68 13.33
C TYR A 262 18.65 -2.87 12.48
N SER A 263 17.51 -2.37 12.98
CA SER A 263 16.23 -2.35 12.26
C SER A 263 15.51 -1.03 12.50
N ASN A 264 14.77 -0.57 11.50
CA ASN A 264 14.14 0.75 11.52
C ASN A 264 13.08 0.92 12.62
N TYR A 265 12.45 -0.16 13.09
CA TYR A 265 11.45 -0.08 14.16
C TYR A 265 12.08 0.13 15.56
N GLN A 266 13.35 -0.29 15.75
CA GLN A 266 13.98 -0.32 17.08
C GLN A 266 14.10 1.07 17.73
N PRO A 267 14.46 2.15 17.02
CA PRO A 267 14.48 3.49 17.60
C PRO A 267 13.12 3.92 18.18
N VAL A 268 12.04 3.68 17.45
CA VAL A 268 10.68 3.99 17.93
C VAL A 268 10.35 3.18 19.17
N PHE A 269 10.57 1.86 19.12
CA PHE A 269 10.30 0.95 20.21
C PHE A 269 11.09 1.33 21.47
N LEU A 270 12.39 1.61 21.35
CA LEU A 270 13.26 1.95 22.48
C LEU A 270 12.86 3.30 23.10
N ILE A 271 12.59 4.31 22.28
CA ILE A 271 12.21 5.64 22.75
C ILE A 271 10.83 5.59 23.43
N ASP A 272 9.85 4.92 22.86
CA ASP A 272 8.52 4.80 23.46
C ASP A 272 8.59 4.02 24.80
N GLN A 273 9.44 2.99 24.92
CA GLN A 273 9.68 2.29 26.18
C GLN A 273 10.34 3.19 27.22
N MET A 274 11.34 3.98 26.83
CA MET A 274 12.01 4.91 27.75
C MET A 274 11.03 5.98 28.27
N ILE A 275 10.20 6.55 27.38
CA ILE A 275 9.18 7.53 27.78
C ILE A 275 8.21 6.90 28.79
N SER A 276 7.69 5.70 28.49
CA SER A 276 6.75 5.00 29.39
C SER A 276 7.36 4.71 30.77
N ILE A 277 8.65 4.39 30.84
CA ILE A 277 9.35 4.19 32.14
C ILE A 277 9.43 5.52 32.90
N CYS A 278 9.87 6.60 32.25
CA CYS A 278 9.99 7.92 32.87
C CYS A 278 8.64 8.53 33.30
N GLU A 279 7.52 8.15 32.63
CA GLU A 279 6.20 8.57 33.02
C GLU A 279 5.64 7.77 34.21
N PHE A 280 6.13 6.56 34.43
CA PHE A 280 5.73 5.70 35.53
C PHE A 280 6.48 6.01 36.83
N GLU A 281 7.77 6.40 36.77
CA GLU A 281 8.60 6.81 37.91
C GLU A 281 8.31 8.25 38.35
#